data_21d900e1a58a98dde91aa5ee6a1a1866
#
_entry.id   21d900e1a58a98dde91aa5ee6a1a1866
#
_cell.length_a   1.000
_cell.length_b   1.000
_cell.length_c   1.000
_cell.angle_alpha   90.00
_cell.angle_beta   90.00
_cell.angle_gamma   90.00
#
_symmetry.space_group_name_H-M   'P 1'
#
loop_
_entity.id
_entity.type
_entity.pdbx_description
1 polymer ?
#
loop_
_entity_poly.entity_id
_entity_poly.type
_entity_poly.pdbx_seq_one_letter_code
_entity_poly.pdbx_strand_id
1 'polypeptide(L)'
;MLDFKKRFCGIILVLIMFCFVAYHPMSKTEKIVCNNKQCEHVEDTIINYTVLEHPTFSENTEEIRNEILYGELEEVAILVQAEAGNQDELGKRYVADVIFNRADSSDFPEYTYDVIYQMDPVQFATTVDGAMGKAGYTITEDIFTLVLDEYLNRTNSEIIYFRTGKYHECGTPAFKHGDHYFSTK
;
A
#
# COMPACT_ATOMS: atom_id res chain seq x y z
N MET A 1 6.52 14.26 -17.18
CA MET A 1 6.18 12.86 -17.40
C MET A 1 7.38 11.89 -17.36
N LEU A 2 8.61 12.34 -17.55
CA LEU A 2 9.81 11.47 -17.46
C LEU A 2 10.49 11.47 -16.07
N ASP A 3 10.17 12.41 -15.18
CA ASP A 3 10.88 12.55 -13.90
C ASP A 3 10.35 11.63 -12.79
N PHE A 4 9.08 11.27 -12.81
CA PHE A 4 8.49 10.37 -11.79
C PHE A 4 9.09 8.96 -11.88
N LYS A 5 9.18 8.39 -13.09
CA LYS A 5 9.84 7.08 -13.29
C LYS A 5 11.34 7.10 -12.99
N LYS A 6 12.01 8.22 -13.19
CA LYS A 6 13.45 8.34 -12.87
C LYS A 6 13.72 8.46 -11.38
N ARG A 7 12.84 9.11 -10.61
CA ARG A 7 12.95 9.18 -9.15
C ARG A 7 12.63 7.81 -8.51
N PHE A 8 11.61 7.12 -9.03
CA PHE A 8 11.28 5.76 -8.58
C PHE A 8 12.39 4.75 -8.89
N CYS A 9 12.94 4.80 -10.11
CA CYS A 9 14.06 3.92 -10.48
C CYS A 9 15.34 4.25 -9.68
N GLY A 10 15.55 5.50 -9.27
CA GLY A 10 16.67 5.93 -8.44
C GLY A 10 16.61 5.39 -7.01
N ILE A 11 15.43 5.38 -6.41
CA ILE A 11 15.22 4.87 -5.05
C ILE A 11 15.35 3.33 -5.03
N ILE A 12 14.76 2.64 -6.01
CA ILE A 12 14.90 1.17 -6.13
C ILE A 12 16.35 0.77 -6.44
N LEU A 13 17.08 1.53 -7.28
CA LEU A 13 18.49 1.27 -7.56
C LEU A 13 19.40 1.49 -6.35
N VAL A 14 19.11 2.49 -5.51
CA VAL A 14 19.86 2.70 -4.26
C VAL A 14 19.59 1.58 -3.27
N LEU A 15 18.35 1.10 -3.15
CA LEU A 15 18.01 -0.05 -2.29
C LEU A 15 18.64 -1.35 -2.79
N ILE A 16 18.70 -1.59 -4.09
CA ILE A 16 19.35 -2.77 -4.68
C ILE A 16 20.88 -2.69 -4.51
N MET A 17 21.49 -1.52 -4.62
CA MET A 17 22.93 -1.38 -4.35
C MET A 17 23.30 -1.60 -2.88
N PHE A 18 22.44 -1.21 -1.93
CA PHE A 18 22.68 -1.51 -0.51
C PHE A 18 22.51 -2.99 -0.18
N CYS A 19 21.62 -3.73 -0.86
CA CYS A 19 21.51 -5.19 -0.69
C CYS A 19 22.69 -5.95 -1.28
N PHE A 20 23.37 -5.44 -2.32
CA PHE A 20 24.52 -6.14 -2.93
C PHE A 20 25.83 -6.01 -2.13
N VAL A 21 25.95 -5.03 -1.25
CA VAL A 21 27.15 -4.85 -0.40
C VAL A 21 27.12 -5.76 0.83
N ALA A 22 25.95 -6.32 1.21
CA ALA A 22 25.81 -7.17 2.40
C ALA A 22 25.92 -8.68 2.12
N TYR A 23 26.10 -9.12 0.86
CA TYR A 23 26.24 -10.55 0.55
C TYR A 23 27.71 -10.93 0.38
N HIS A 24 28.43 -11.04 1.50
CA HIS A 24 29.66 -11.81 1.56
C HIS A 24 29.31 -13.22 2.04
N PRO A 25 29.72 -14.29 1.33
CA PRO A 25 29.46 -15.65 1.78
C PRO A 25 30.29 -15.93 3.02
N MET A 26 29.63 -16.09 4.16
CA MET A 26 30.28 -16.64 5.35
C MET A 26 30.66 -18.10 5.10
N SER A 27 31.93 -18.32 5.05
CA SER A 27 32.55 -19.62 5.00
C SER A 27 32.53 -20.27 6.40
N LYS A 28 32.05 -21.50 6.42
CA LYS A 28 32.26 -22.54 7.44
C LYS A 28 31.55 -22.34 8.80
N THR A 29 30.45 -23.06 8.93
CA THR A 29 29.86 -23.46 10.21
C THR A 29 30.79 -24.49 10.89
N GLU A 30 31.51 -24.11 11.94
CA GLU A 30 32.01 -25.04 12.94
C GLU A 30 30.89 -25.38 13.92
N LYS A 31 30.58 -26.69 13.99
CA LYS A 31 29.67 -27.23 15.00
C LYS A 31 30.40 -27.25 16.34
N ILE A 32 29.96 -26.40 17.27
CA ILE A 32 30.37 -26.53 18.68
C ILE A 32 29.51 -27.63 19.30
N VAL A 33 30.12 -28.78 19.57
CA VAL A 33 29.52 -29.84 20.36
C VAL A 33 29.89 -29.59 21.82
N CYS A 34 28.90 -29.14 22.61
CA CYS A 34 29.07 -29.02 24.05
C CYS A 34 28.89 -30.40 24.70
N ASN A 35 30.00 -31.00 25.17
CA ASN A 35 29.98 -32.10 26.10
C ASN A 35 30.08 -31.58 27.54
N ASN A 36 29.15 -32.05 28.39
CA ASN A 36 29.11 -31.73 29.80
C ASN A 36 30.43 -32.03 30.50
N LYS A 37 31.05 -31.02 31.04
CA LYS A 37 31.80 -30.83 32.27
C LYS A 37 33.05 -29.99 32.05
N GLN A 38 33.17 -28.99 32.95
CA GLN A 38 34.35 -28.22 33.29
C GLN A 38 34.58 -26.97 32.41
N CYS A 39 34.14 -25.81 32.95
CA CYS A 39 34.63 -24.51 32.55
C CYS A 39 35.91 -24.23 33.34
N GLU A 40 37.04 -24.22 32.69
CA GLU A 40 38.26 -23.60 33.22
C GLU A 40 38.37 -22.17 32.67
N HIS A 41 38.75 -21.28 33.56
CA HIS A 41 39.00 -19.86 33.32
C HIS A 41 39.95 -19.65 32.15
N VAL A 42 39.55 -18.92 31.14
CA VAL A 42 40.44 -18.29 30.17
C VAL A 42 40.33 -16.79 30.35
N GLU A 43 41.48 -16.18 30.58
CA GLU A 43 41.63 -14.74 30.86
C GLU A 43 41.05 -13.86 29.74
N ASP A 44 40.45 -12.75 30.20
CA ASP A 44 39.81 -11.72 29.40
C ASP A 44 40.70 -11.15 28.30
N THR A 45 40.50 -11.59 27.08
CA THR A 45 40.87 -10.78 25.92
C THR A 45 39.62 -9.94 25.57
N ILE A 46 39.65 -8.66 25.99
CA ILE A 46 38.63 -7.70 25.59
C ILE A 46 38.68 -7.51 24.08
N ILE A 47 37.87 -8.27 23.36
CA ILE A 47 37.61 -8.02 21.96
C ILE A 47 36.62 -6.82 21.95
N ASN A 48 37.12 -5.62 21.62
CA ASN A 48 36.29 -4.48 21.32
C ASN A 48 35.43 -4.79 20.11
N TYR A 49 34.25 -5.35 20.33
CA TYR A 49 33.21 -5.33 19.33
C TYR A 49 32.75 -3.88 19.21
N THR A 50 33.07 -3.25 18.10
CA THR A 50 32.32 -2.09 17.67
C THR A 50 30.89 -2.59 17.47
N VAL A 51 30.01 -2.31 18.40
CA VAL A 51 28.57 -2.54 18.26
C VAL A 51 28.18 -1.68 17.06
N LEU A 52 28.06 -2.32 15.90
CA LEU A 52 27.30 -1.72 14.80
C LEU A 52 25.90 -1.55 15.38
N GLU A 53 25.55 -0.31 15.66
CA GLU A 53 24.19 0.04 16.07
C GLU A 53 23.27 -0.48 14.96
N HIS A 54 22.66 -1.65 15.20
CA HIS A 54 21.54 -2.07 14.40
C HIS A 54 20.46 -1.03 14.60
N PRO A 55 19.84 -0.51 13.53
CA PRO A 55 18.69 0.36 13.66
C PRO A 55 17.71 -0.28 14.63
N THR A 56 17.26 0.48 15.61
CA THR A 56 16.38 -0.06 16.64
C THR A 56 15.13 -0.63 15.97
N PHE A 57 14.62 -1.76 16.44
CA PHE A 57 13.43 -2.43 15.90
C PHE A 57 12.24 -1.48 15.67
N SER A 58 12.18 -0.35 16.42
CA SER A 58 11.16 0.69 16.26
C SER A 58 11.30 1.52 14.98
N GLU A 59 12.52 1.87 14.55
CA GLU A 59 12.74 2.63 13.31
C GLU A 59 12.40 1.79 12.09
N ASN A 60 12.79 0.50 12.11
CA ASN A 60 12.47 -0.42 11.01
C ASN A 60 10.95 -0.69 10.90
N THR A 61 10.21 -0.75 12.01
CA THR A 61 8.76 -0.95 11.99
C THR A 61 7.99 0.25 11.44
N GLU A 62 8.43 1.47 11.69
CA GLU A 62 7.77 2.67 11.14
C GLU A 62 8.02 2.81 9.64
N GLU A 63 9.23 2.54 9.19
CA GLU A 63 9.58 2.55 7.77
C GLU A 63 8.78 1.49 6.99
N ILE A 64 8.68 0.26 7.50
CA ILE A 64 7.87 -0.81 6.90
C ILE A 64 6.39 -0.42 6.87
N ARG A 65 5.86 0.16 7.93
CA ARG A 65 4.46 0.61 7.98
C ARG A 65 4.18 1.69 6.94
N ASN A 66 5.08 2.66 6.78
CA ASN A 66 4.96 3.72 5.79
C ASN A 66 5.04 3.17 4.35
N GLU A 67 5.89 2.17 4.12
CA GLU A 67 6.00 1.51 2.81
C GLU A 67 4.73 0.71 2.46
N ILE A 68 4.15 0.00 3.43
CA ILE A 68 2.88 -0.72 3.26
C ILE A 68 1.75 0.27 2.96
N LEU A 69 1.60 1.32 3.76
CA LEU A 69 0.60 2.35 3.56
C LEU A 69 0.72 3.01 2.18
N TYR A 70 1.96 3.32 1.77
CA TYR A 70 2.20 3.89 0.45
C TYR A 70 1.72 2.96 -0.67
N GLY A 71 2.02 1.66 -0.58
CA GLY A 71 1.57 0.66 -1.55
C GLY A 71 0.04 0.54 -1.60
N GLU A 72 -0.65 0.59 -0.46
CA GLU A 72 -2.11 0.58 -0.40
C GLU A 72 -2.72 1.83 -1.06
N LEU A 73 -2.18 3.02 -0.80
CA LEU A 73 -2.63 4.26 -1.41
C LEU A 73 -2.37 4.30 -2.92
N GLU A 74 -1.28 3.70 -3.39
CA GLU A 74 -0.99 3.57 -4.82
C GLU A 74 -2.03 2.69 -5.52
N GLU A 75 -2.42 1.56 -4.93
CA GLU A 75 -3.49 0.69 -5.47
C GLU A 75 -4.84 1.41 -5.52
N VAL A 76 -5.19 2.18 -4.49
CA VAL A 76 -6.40 3.02 -4.50
C VAL A 76 -6.32 4.07 -5.62
N ALA A 77 -5.18 4.72 -5.79
CA ALA A 77 -4.98 5.72 -6.84
C ALA A 77 -5.10 5.11 -8.26
N ILE A 78 -4.58 3.91 -8.46
CA ILE A 78 -4.74 3.15 -9.72
C ILE A 78 -6.21 2.85 -9.98
N LEU A 79 -6.96 2.40 -8.97
CA LEU A 79 -8.39 2.15 -9.11
C LEU A 79 -9.17 3.42 -9.40
N VAL A 80 -8.90 4.52 -8.70
CA VAL A 80 -9.53 5.84 -8.95
C VAL A 80 -9.26 6.29 -10.40
N GLN A 81 -8.03 6.10 -10.89
CA GLN A 81 -7.70 6.40 -12.29
C GLN A 81 -8.48 5.50 -13.26
N ALA A 82 -8.66 4.22 -12.94
CA ALA A 82 -9.38 3.28 -13.79
C ALA A 82 -10.89 3.57 -13.84
N GLU A 83 -11.51 3.86 -12.69
CA GLU A 83 -12.96 4.05 -12.54
C GLU A 83 -13.42 5.48 -12.85
N ALA A 84 -12.61 6.48 -12.52
CA ALA A 84 -12.97 7.89 -12.53
C ALA A 84 -11.95 8.79 -13.24
N GLY A 85 -11.04 8.25 -14.04
CA GLY A 85 -9.99 9.02 -14.70
C GLY A 85 -10.52 10.15 -15.61
N ASN A 86 -11.74 9.99 -16.16
CA ASN A 86 -12.44 10.96 -16.98
C ASN A 86 -13.33 11.94 -16.17
N GLN A 87 -13.48 11.74 -14.87
CA GLN A 87 -14.28 12.60 -14.00
C GLN A 87 -13.45 13.80 -13.52
N ASP A 88 -14.14 14.81 -13.00
CA ASP A 88 -13.51 15.93 -12.31
C ASP A 88 -12.88 15.49 -10.98
N GLU A 89 -12.17 16.41 -10.32
CA GLU A 89 -11.48 16.12 -9.06
C GLU A 89 -12.43 15.60 -7.99
N LEU A 90 -13.61 16.22 -7.86
CA LEU A 90 -14.61 15.83 -6.85
C LEU A 90 -15.17 14.42 -7.11
N GLY A 91 -15.38 14.05 -8.37
CA GLY A 91 -15.80 12.71 -8.76
C GLY A 91 -14.76 11.64 -8.41
N LYS A 92 -13.46 11.96 -8.58
CA LYS A 92 -12.35 11.09 -8.17
C LYS A 92 -12.29 10.94 -6.65
N ARG A 93 -12.48 12.03 -5.89
CA ARG A 93 -12.55 12.02 -4.42
C ARG A 93 -13.65 11.10 -3.91
N TYR A 94 -14.85 11.19 -4.47
CA TYR A 94 -15.96 10.31 -4.09
C TYR A 94 -15.69 8.82 -4.38
N VAL A 95 -14.99 8.50 -5.45
CA VAL A 95 -14.59 7.10 -5.71
C VAL A 95 -13.58 6.60 -4.68
N ALA A 96 -12.59 7.43 -4.30
CA ALA A 96 -11.66 7.11 -3.22
C ALA A 96 -12.39 6.94 -1.88
N ASP A 97 -13.33 7.84 -1.55
CA ASP A 97 -14.16 7.76 -0.34
C ASP A 97 -14.90 6.42 -0.23
N VAL A 98 -15.50 5.94 -1.33
CA VAL A 98 -16.21 4.65 -1.31
C VAL A 98 -15.27 3.50 -0.94
N ILE A 99 -14.02 3.49 -1.42
CA ILE A 99 -13.06 2.43 -1.11
C ILE A 99 -12.71 2.46 0.37
N PHE A 100 -12.36 3.62 0.88
CA PHE A 100 -11.96 3.79 2.26
C PHE A 100 -13.14 3.59 3.23
N ASN A 101 -14.33 4.09 2.89
CA ASN A 101 -15.54 3.88 3.72
C ASN A 101 -15.92 2.40 3.78
N ARG A 102 -15.66 1.62 2.72
CA ARG A 102 -15.83 0.17 2.75
C ARG A 102 -14.84 -0.48 3.71
N ALA A 103 -13.55 -0.13 3.64
CA ALA A 103 -12.53 -0.65 4.56
C ALA A 103 -12.84 -0.30 6.03
N ASP A 104 -13.46 0.86 6.28
CA ASP A 104 -13.90 1.28 7.62
C ASP A 104 -15.21 0.58 8.07
N SER A 105 -15.93 -0.10 7.16
CA SER A 105 -17.23 -0.74 7.43
C SER A 105 -17.07 -2.23 7.75
N SER A 106 -17.74 -2.68 8.81
CA SER A 106 -17.78 -4.11 9.17
C SER A 106 -18.43 -5.04 8.12
N ASP A 107 -19.08 -4.51 7.09
CA ASP A 107 -19.71 -5.28 6.03
C ASP A 107 -18.75 -5.62 4.89
N PHE A 108 -17.55 -5.08 4.90
CA PHE A 108 -16.51 -5.24 3.88
C PHE A 108 -15.19 -5.69 4.52
N PRO A 109 -14.21 -6.13 3.71
CA PRO A 109 -12.87 -6.39 4.21
C PRO A 109 -12.22 -5.16 4.87
N GLU A 110 -11.39 -5.39 5.88
CA GLU A 110 -10.71 -4.34 6.66
C GLU A 110 -9.61 -3.61 5.86
N TYR A 111 -8.98 -4.29 4.91
CA TYR A 111 -7.89 -3.73 4.13
C TYR A 111 -8.37 -3.23 2.78
N THR A 112 -7.88 -2.07 2.35
CA THR A 112 -8.24 -1.47 1.05
C THR A 112 -7.93 -2.39 -0.11
N TYR A 113 -6.82 -3.11 -0.05
CA TYR A 113 -6.45 -4.11 -1.06
C TYR A 113 -7.52 -5.19 -1.20
N ASP A 114 -8.01 -5.74 -0.10
CA ASP A 114 -9.04 -6.78 -0.11
C ASP A 114 -10.41 -6.23 -0.56
N VAL A 115 -10.71 -4.97 -0.26
CA VAL A 115 -11.90 -4.28 -0.81
C VAL A 115 -11.81 -4.16 -2.33
N ILE A 116 -10.65 -3.76 -2.86
CA ILE A 116 -10.42 -3.57 -4.29
C ILE A 116 -10.54 -4.91 -5.03
N TYR A 117 -9.86 -5.93 -4.53
CA TYR A 117 -9.74 -7.24 -5.21
C TYR A 117 -10.76 -8.29 -4.75
N GLN A 118 -11.83 -7.88 -4.06
CA GLN A 118 -12.91 -8.78 -3.69
C GLN A 118 -13.57 -9.38 -4.95
N MET A 119 -13.57 -10.73 -5.05
CA MET A 119 -13.99 -11.45 -6.25
C MET A 119 -15.36 -12.12 -6.14
N ASP A 120 -15.92 -12.25 -4.94
CA ASP A 120 -17.23 -12.88 -4.72
C ASP A 120 -18.14 -12.02 -3.83
N PRO A 121 -18.95 -11.15 -4.44
CA PRO A 121 -18.97 -10.78 -5.88
C PRO A 121 -17.83 -9.82 -6.26
N VAL A 122 -17.45 -9.78 -7.55
CA VAL A 122 -16.52 -8.77 -8.06
C VAL A 122 -17.09 -7.37 -7.79
N GLN A 123 -16.31 -6.56 -7.08
CA GLN A 123 -16.75 -5.21 -6.67
C GLN A 123 -16.45 -4.15 -7.74
N PHE A 124 -15.30 -4.27 -8.41
CA PHE A 124 -14.84 -3.34 -9.43
C PHE A 124 -14.50 -4.11 -10.70
N ALA A 125 -15.26 -3.87 -11.79
CA ALA A 125 -15.04 -4.56 -13.06
C ALA A 125 -13.65 -4.28 -13.64
N THR A 126 -13.09 -3.12 -13.35
CA THR A 126 -11.76 -2.68 -13.79
C THR A 126 -10.61 -3.54 -13.26
N THR A 127 -10.83 -4.31 -12.18
CA THR A 127 -9.83 -5.26 -11.66
C THR A 127 -9.67 -6.50 -12.54
N VAL A 128 -10.70 -6.87 -13.31
CA VAL A 128 -10.74 -8.09 -14.13
C VAL A 128 -10.71 -7.84 -15.63
N ASP A 129 -11.03 -6.64 -16.11
CA ASP A 129 -11.06 -6.29 -17.54
C ASP A 129 -9.73 -5.73 -18.07
N GLY A 130 -8.73 -5.57 -17.20
CA GLY A 130 -7.41 -5.03 -17.51
C GLY A 130 -7.32 -3.50 -17.50
N ALA A 131 -8.38 -2.79 -17.07
CA ALA A 131 -8.36 -1.33 -16.98
C ALA A 131 -7.38 -0.84 -15.90
N MET A 132 -7.31 -1.51 -14.75
CA MET A 132 -6.31 -1.19 -13.71
C MET A 132 -4.87 -1.31 -14.20
N GLY A 133 -4.56 -2.36 -14.98
CA GLY A 133 -3.22 -2.51 -15.54
C GLY A 133 -2.84 -1.36 -16.49
N LYS A 134 -3.80 -0.81 -17.23
CA LYS A 134 -3.58 0.39 -18.06
C LYS A 134 -3.49 1.67 -17.22
N ALA A 135 -4.33 1.78 -16.20
CA ALA A 135 -4.37 2.92 -15.29
C ALA A 135 -3.05 3.11 -14.55
N GLY A 136 -2.40 2.03 -14.10
CA GLY A 136 -1.10 2.08 -13.45
C GLY A 136 0.01 2.75 -14.27
N TYR A 137 -0.09 2.76 -15.60
CA TYR A 137 0.84 3.49 -16.46
C TYR A 137 0.49 4.98 -16.63
N THR A 138 -0.71 5.41 -16.22
CA THR A 138 -1.23 6.77 -16.43
C THR A 138 -1.52 7.52 -15.14
N ILE A 139 -1.32 6.87 -14.00
CA ILE A 139 -1.43 7.50 -12.69
C ILE A 139 -0.46 8.69 -12.59
N THR A 140 -0.94 9.79 -12.01
CA THR A 140 -0.17 11.01 -11.81
C THR A 140 0.03 11.30 -10.32
N GLU A 141 1.01 12.15 -9.99
CA GLU A 141 1.23 12.63 -8.63
C GLU A 141 -0.02 13.32 -8.05
N ASP A 142 -0.78 14.03 -8.90
CA ASP A 142 -2.00 14.72 -8.49
C ASP A 142 -3.08 13.73 -8.00
N ILE A 143 -3.23 12.57 -8.67
CA ILE A 143 -4.19 11.54 -8.25
C ILE A 143 -3.74 10.87 -6.96
N PHE A 144 -2.45 10.60 -6.81
CA PHE A 144 -1.93 10.05 -5.57
C PHE A 144 -2.11 11.03 -4.40
N THR A 145 -1.83 12.32 -4.61
CA THR A 145 -2.05 13.37 -3.60
C THR A 145 -3.52 13.48 -3.21
N LEU A 146 -4.43 13.44 -4.20
CA LEU A 146 -5.86 13.43 -3.96
C LEU A 146 -6.29 12.23 -3.09
N VAL A 147 -5.79 11.03 -3.39
CA VAL A 147 -6.10 9.82 -2.60
C VAL A 147 -5.54 9.92 -1.19
N LEU A 148 -4.34 10.45 -1.01
CA LEU A 148 -3.77 10.69 0.31
C LEU A 148 -4.61 11.70 1.11
N ASP A 149 -5.09 12.78 0.47
CA ASP A 149 -5.98 13.75 1.11
C ASP A 149 -7.27 13.07 1.60
N GLU A 150 -7.90 12.22 0.76
CA GLU A 150 -9.12 11.49 1.13
C GLU A 150 -8.86 10.44 2.21
N TYR A 151 -7.69 9.80 2.22
CA TYR A 151 -7.30 8.90 3.32
C TYR A 151 -7.26 9.63 4.66
N LEU A 152 -6.73 10.86 4.68
CA LEU A 152 -6.62 11.68 5.89
C LEU A 152 -7.94 12.37 6.27
N ASN A 153 -8.72 12.82 5.28
CA ASN A 153 -9.95 13.59 5.48
C ASN A 153 -10.96 13.27 4.39
N ARG A 154 -11.94 12.40 4.67
CA ARG A 154 -13.03 12.06 3.75
C ARG A 154 -13.84 13.28 3.32
N THR A 155 -14.03 13.45 2.03
CA THR A 155 -15.01 14.42 1.48
C THR A 155 -16.42 13.96 1.83
N ASN A 156 -16.69 12.65 1.79
CA ASN A 156 -17.98 12.07 2.18
C ASN A 156 -17.78 10.70 2.85
N SER A 157 -18.01 10.62 4.15
CA SER A 157 -17.83 9.40 4.96
C SER A 157 -19.03 8.44 4.94
N GLU A 158 -20.10 8.74 4.18
CA GLU A 158 -21.34 7.95 4.22
C GLU A 158 -21.54 7.09 2.96
N ILE A 159 -20.97 7.50 1.81
CA ILE A 159 -21.13 6.78 0.55
C ILE A 159 -20.35 5.46 0.56
N ILE A 160 -21.03 4.39 0.19
CA ILE A 160 -20.46 3.03 0.20
C ILE A 160 -20.56 2.34 -1.16
N TYR A 161 -21.47 2.79 -2.01
CA TYR A 161 -21.67 2.27 -3.35
C TYR A 161 -21.62 3.37 -4.39
N PHE A 162 -21.08 3.05 -5.56
CA PHE A 162 -21.30 3.85 -6.76
C PHE A 162 -21.55 2.96 -7.98
N ARG A 163 -22.20 3.51 -8.98
CA ARG A 163 -22.46 2.85 -10.26
C ARG A 163 -22.65 3.86 -11.36
N THR A 164 -22.24 3.54 -12.56
CA THR A 164 -22.55 4.33 -13.76
C THR A 164 -23.97 4.05 -14.23
N GLY A 165 -24.69 5.08 -14.66
CA GLY A 165 -26.00 5.01 -15.32
C GLY A 165 -27.22 4.92 -14.40
N LYS A 166 -27.13 4.33 -13.22
CA LYS A 166 -28.22 4.24 -12.23
C LYS A 166 -27.67 4.02 -10.82
N TYR A 167 -28.51 4.22 -9.80
CA TYR A 167 -28.15 3.86 -8.43
C TYR A 167 -27.94 2.35 -8.28
N HIS A 168 -27.08 1.97 -7.36
CA HIS A 168 -26.86 0.58 -6.98
C HIS A 168 -28.12 0.00 -6.34
N GLU A 169 -28.35 -1.31 -6.52
CA GLU A 169 -29.53 -1.99 -5.97
C GLU A 169 -29.41 -2.24 -4.47
N CYS A 170 -28.16 -2.26 -3.96
CA CYS A 170 -27.85 -2.27 -2.53
C CYS A 170 -27.64 -0.83 -2.06
N GLY A 171 -28.21 -0.54 -0.89
CA GLY A 171 -28.09 0.78 -0.27
C GLY A 171 -29.14 1.81 -0.67
N THR A 172 -29.06 2.95 -0.02
CA THR A 172 -30.01 4.08 -0.18
C THR A 172 -29.41 5.09 -1.18
N PRO A 173 -30.15 5.47 -2.25
CA PRO A 173 -29.73 6.50 -3.17
C PRO A 173 -29.39 7.82 -2.46
N ALA A 174 -28.20 8.36 -2.70
CA ALA A 174 -27.74 9.62 -2.11
C ALA A 174 -27.72 10.76 -3.13
N PHE A 175 -26.82 10.71 -4.10
CA PHE A 175 -26.70 11.77 -5.12
C PHE A 175 -26.04 11.23 -6.40
N LYS A 176 -26.12 12.05 -7.46
CA LYS A 176 -25.39 11.83 -8.70
C LYS A 176 -24.28 12.87 -8.84
N HIS A 177 -23.09 12.46 -9.24
CA HIS A 177 -21.99 13.33 -9.65
C HIS A 177 -21.30 12.78 -10.91
N GLY A 178 -21.14 13.63 -11.91
CA GLY A 178 -20.62 13.19 -13.21
C GLY A 178 -21.42 12.01 -13.77
N ASP A 179 -20.74 10.93 -14.10
CA ASP A 179 -21.35 9.70 -14.61
C ASP A 179 -21.78 8.74 -13.51
N HIS A 180 -21.40 8.99 -12.27
CA HIS A 180 -21.61 8.10 -11.13
C HIS A 180 -22.83 8.48 -10.29
N TYR A 181 -23.54 7.44 -9.84
CA TYR A 181 -24.66 7.50 -8.90
C TYR A 181 -24.20 6.89 -7.58
N PHE A 182 -24.12 7.68 -6.54
CA PHE A 182 -23.61 7.29 -5.22
C PHE A 182 -24.77 6.92 -4.28
N SER A 183 -24.54 5.88 -3.46
CA SER A 183 -25.49 5.41 -2.44
C SER A 183 -24.78 5.20 -1.11
N THR A 184 -25.52 5.43 -0.03
CA THR A 184 -25.13 5.08 1.34
C THR A 184 -25.56 3.66 1.68
N LYS A 185 -25.28 3.22 2.88
CA LYS A 185 -25.70 1.91 3.42
C LYS A 185 -27.20 1.75 3.51
#